data_0b90a9544169439b4435fc0a3e47ee13
#
_entry.id   0b90a9544169439b4435fc0a3e47ee13
#
_cell.length_a   1.000
_cell.length_b   1.000
_cell.length_c   1.000
_cell.angle_alpha   90.00
_cell.angle_beta   90.00
_cell.angle_gamma   90.00
#
_symmetry.space_group_name_H-M   'P 1'
#
loop_
_entity.id
_entity.type
_entity.pdbx_description
1 polymer ?
#
loop_
_entity_poly.entity_id
_entity_poly.type
_entity_poly.pdbx_seq_one_letter_code
_entity_poly.pdbx_strand_id
1 'polypeptide(L)'
;MYIDTEKKYAPTTISDFVFANNEVELMVKSYITGNNKRPLLMYGRSGTGKSVLARLIPNTIEGKQAEIYKIKAADINNNEGLKKLEGQKMFCMNGLFGNDKMSYCVIEEYEQKLTTISSLKVLLDDYKNVDLTIFTSNHIQKVDSAIKSRCRTIEIPPAPPERFLPLALKILKSERICLAKDTLLDMLNATYNQYKDNRKYYEALNDLIFQAKLKKKEKS
;
A
#
# COMPACT_ATOMS: atom_id res chain seq x y z
N MET A 1 23.88 1.16 -17.23
CA MET A 1 22.45 0.93 -17.37
C MET A 1 21.80 1.17 -16.00
N TYR A 2 20.94 2.15 -15.87
CA TYR A 2 20.22 2.48 -14.62
C TYR A 2 19.25 1.33 -14.32
N ILE A 3 19.25 0.84 -13.09
CA ILE A 3 18.31 -0.18 -12.63
C ILE A 3 17.38 0.51 -11.64
N ASP A 4 16.10 0.53 -11.95
CA ASP A 4 15.07 0.95 -11.00
C ASP A 4 14.73 -0.23 -10.10
N THR A 5 15.41 -0.33 -8.95
CA THR A 5 15.19 -1.45 -8.01
C THR A 5 13.80 -1.39 -7.38
N GLU A 6 13.24 -0.21 -7.13
CA GLU A 6 11.88 -0.08 -6.61
C GLU A 6 10.88 -0.74 -7.56
N LYS A 7 10.94 -0.41 -8.85
CA LYS A 7 10.06 -0.98 -9.87
C LYS A 7 10.31 -2.48 -10.11
N LYS A 8 11.60 -2.88 -10.16
CA LYS A 8 11.99 -4.26 -10.47
C LYS A 8 11.64 -5.24 -9.35
N TYR A 9 11.75 -4.79 -8.10
CA TYR A 9 11.56 -5.61 -6.89
C TYR A 9 10.34 -5.18 -6.07
N ALA A 10 9.42 -4.41 -6.68
CA ALA A 10 8.14 -4.08 -6.06
C ALA A 10 7.40 -5.37 -5.67
N PRO A 11 6.78 -5.44 -4.48
CA PRO A 11 6.03 -6.61 -4.07
C PRO A 11 4.84 -6.86 -5.02
N THR A 12 4.77 -8.09 -5.54
CA THR A 12 3.69 -8.56 -6.41
C THR A 12 2.66 -9.37 -5.65
N THR A 13 3.06 -9.98 -4.53
CA THR A 13 2.20 -10.72 -3.62
C THR A 13 2.32 -10.16 -2.20
N ILE A 14 1.38 -10.54 -1.33
CA ILE A 14 1.42 -10.11 0.07
C ILE A 14 2.63 -10.69 0.82
N SER A 15 3.12 -11.86 0.41
CA SER A 15 4.31 -12.49 0.98
C SER A 15 5.62 -11.78 0.62
N ASP A 16 5.64 -10.99 -0.45
CA ASP A 16 6.78 -10.16 -0.83
C ASP A 16 6.80 -8.82 -0.07
N PHE A 17 5.69 -8.47 0.57
CA PHE A 17 5.59 -7.19 1.27
C PHE A 17 6.33 -7.24 2.61
N VAL A 18 7.19 -6.26 2.85
CA VAL A 18 7.92 -6.12 4.12
C VAL A 18 7.06 -5.38 5.12
N PHE A 19 6.42 -6.10 6.03
CA PHE A 19 5.63 -5.51 7.11
C PHE A 19 6.51 -4.83 8.16
N ALA A 20 6.11 -3.65 8.58
CA ALA A 20 6.83 -2.91 9.61
C ALA A 20 6.79 -3.59 10.99
N ASN A 21 5.66 -4.23 11.32
CA ASN A 21 5.44 -4.95 12.56
C ASN A 21 4.37 -6.04 12.41
N ASN A 22 4.21 -6.85 13.44
CA ASN A 22 3.24 -7.96 13.44
C ASN A 22 1.79 -7.47 13.50
N GLU A 23 1.52 -6.29 14.06
CA GLU A 23 0.17 -5.74 14.14
C GLU A 23 -0.39 -5.46 12.74
N VAL A 24 0.41 -4.79 11.88
CA VAL A 24 0.03 -4.55 10.48
C VAL A 24 -0.16 -5.87 9.74
N GLU A 25 0.74 -6.83 9.93
CA GLU A 25 0.65 -8.14 9.28
C GLU A 25 -0.62 -8.90 9.68
N LEU A 26 -0.94 -8.97 10.97
CA LEU A 26 -2.15 -9.62 11.48
C LEU A 26 -3.43 -8.92 11.00
N MET A 27 -3.41 -7.59 10.96
CA MET A 27 -4.53 -6.83 10.41
C MET A 27 -4.76 -7.18 8.94
N VAL A 28 -3.73 -7.17 8.11
CA VAL A 28 -3.83 -7.54 6.68
C VAL A 28 -4.32 -8.98 6.54
N LYS A 29 -3.80 -9.92 7.32
CA LYS A 29 -4.27 -11.31 7.35
C LYS A 29 -5.75 -11.42 7.67
N SER A 30 -6.28 -10.60 8.60
CA SER A 30 -7.70 -10.62 8.96
C SER A 30 -8.63 -10.26 7.80
N TYR A 31 -8.18 -9.40 6.87
CA TYR A 31 -8.92 -9.08 5.64
C TYR A 31 -8.84 -10.20 4.62
N ILE A 32 -7.64 -10.73 4.39
CA ILE A 32 -7.41 -11.81 3.41
C ILE A 32 -8.19 -13.08 3.76
N THR A 33 -8.31 -13.39 5.05
CA THR A 33 -9.08 -14.56 5.54
C THR A 33 -10.58 -14.31 5.68
N GLY A 34 -11.06 -13.10 5.34
CA GLY A 34 -12.48 -12.74 5.44
C GLY A 34 -12.99 -12.51 6.86
N ASN A 35 -12.11 -12.53 7.87
CA ASN A 35 -12.47 -12.26 9.27
C ASN A 35 -12.83 -10.80 9.53
N ASN A 36 -12.43 -9.90 8.64
CA ASN A 36 -12.77 -8.48 8.70
C ASN A 36 -13.25 -8.00 7.33
N LYS A 37 -14.42 -7.38 7.30
CA LYS A 37 -15.05 -6.83 6.10
C LYS A 37 -15.32 -5.31 6.21
N ARG A 38 -14.96 -4.70 7.34
CA ARG A 38 -15.14 -3.25 7.53
C ARG A 38 -14.25 -2.48 6.55
N PRO A 39 -14.64 -1.28 6.11
CA PRO A 39 -13.74 -0.40 5.38
C PRO A 39 -12.41 -0.25 6.12
N LEU A 40 -11.31 -0.21 5.37
CA LEU A 40 -9.95 -0.13 5.91
C LEU A 40 -9.39 1.28 5.70
N LEU A 41 -8.92 1.92 6.77
CA LEU A 41 -8.22 3.20 6.69
C LEU A 41 -6.75 2.98 7.08
N MET A 42 -5.87 3.02 6.09
CA MET A 42 -4.42 2.98 6.29
C MET A 42 -3.85 4.39 6.30
N TYR A 43 -3.13 4.74 7.37
CA TYR A 43 -2.48 6.03 7.46
C TYR A 43 -1.01 5.90 7.85
N GLY A 44 -0.24 6.96 7.69
CA GLY A 44 1.19 7.02 8.00
C GLY A 44 1.96 7.80 6.95
N ARG A 45 3.25 8.01 7.17
CA ARG A 45 4.12 8.80 6.30
C ARG A 45 4.09 8.31 4.84
N SER A 46 4.43 9.20 3.92
CA SER A 46 4.63 8.82 2.50
C SER A 46 5.71 7.73 2.40
N GLY A 47 5.61 6.86 1.39
CA GLY A 47 6.61 5.82 1.12
C GLY A 47 6.57 4.58 2.01
N THR A 48 5.58 4.44 2.90
CA THR A 48 5.50 3.28 3.80
C THR A 48 4.79 2.06 3.21
N GLY A 49 4.27 2.15 1.97
CA GLY A 49 3.66 1.01 1.27
C GLY A 49 2.13 0.95 1.34
N LYS A 50 1.43 2.01 1.81
CA LYS A 50 -0.05 2.05 1.89
C LYS A 50 -0.74 1.72 0.56
N SER A 51 -0.35 2.41 -0.53
CA SER A 51 -0.93 2.17 -1.87
C SER A 51 -0.58 0.78 -2.42
N VAL A 52 0.55 0.23 -2.02
CA VAL A 52 0.94 -1.15 -2.37
C VAL A 52 0.01 -2.14 -1.67
N LEU A 53 -0.19 -2.00 -0.35
CA LEU A 53 -1.14 -2.84 0.41
C LEU A 53 -2.57 -2.70 -0.08
N ALA A 54 -3.01 -1.47 -0.42
CA ALA A 54 -4.35 -1.23 -0.97
C ALA A 54 -4.61 -2.00 -2.27
N ARG A 55 -3.57 -2.33 -3.02
CA ARG A 55 -3.65 -3.19 -4.22
C ARG A 55 -3.48 -4.68 -3.89
N LEU A 56 -2.54 -5.01 -3.01
CA LEU A 56 -2.21 -6.42 -2.73
C LEU A 56 -3.31 -7.14 -1.94
N ILE A 57 -4.02 -6.44 -1.05
CA ILE A 57 -5.11 -7.03 -0.26
C ILE A 57 -6.23 -7.56 -1.19
N PRO A 58 -6.84 -6.76 -2.08
CA PRO A 58 -7.83 -7.25 -3.03
C PRO A 58 -7.31 -8.40 -3.92
N ASN A 59 -6.10 -8.24 -4.48
CA ASN A 59 -5.50 -9.27 -5.32
C ASN A 59 -5.35 -10.62 -4.60
N THR A 60 -5.02 -10.57 -3.31
CA THR A 60 -4.85 -11.80 -2.52
C THR A 60 -6.19 -12.43 -2.17
N ILE A 61 -7.23 -11.62 -1.88
CA ILE A 61 -8.59 -12.11 -1.63
C ILE A 61 -9.13 -12.82 -2.88
N GLU A 62 -8.95 -12.24 -4.06
CA GLU A 62 -9.41 -12.83 -5.34
C GLU A 62 -8.54 -13.99 -5.85
N GLY A 63 -7.34 -14.17 -5.31
CA GLY A 63 -6.35 -15.14 -5.83
C GLY A 63 -5.80 -14.79 -7.21
N LYS A 64 -6.08 -13.60 -7.72
CA LYS A 64 -5.69 -13.06 -9.01
C LYS A 64 -5.65 -11.53 -8.96
N GLN A 65 -5.33 -10.89 -10.09
CA GLN A 65 -5.46 -9.44 -10.18
C GLN A 65 -6.94 -9.03 -10.07
N ALA A 66 -7.26 -8.31 -8.98
CA ALA A 66 -8.59 -7.80 -8.72
C ALA A 66 -8.87 -6.54 -9.57
N GLU A 67 -10.14 -6.36 -9.93
CA GLU A 67 -10.63 -5.10 -10.49
C GLU A 67 -10.83 -4.11 -9.35
N ILE A 68 -9.98 -3.08 -9.30
CA ILE A 68 -9.98 -2.10 -8.23
C ILE A 68 -10.36 -0.74 -8.82
N TYR A 69 -11.47 -0.18 -8.35
CA TYR A 69 -11.82 1.21 -8.66
C TYR A 69 -11.01 2.15 -7.78
N LYS A 70 -10.16 2.96 -8.41
CA LYS A 70 -9.31 3.94 -7.71
C LYS A 70 -9.78 5.34 -7.96
N ILE A 71 -9.88 6.13 -6.89
CA ILE A 71 -10.26 7.53 -6.94
C ILE A 71 -9.50 8.31 -5.87
N LYS A 72 -9.17 9.57 -6.13
CA LYS A 72 -8.62 10.45 -5.10
C LYS A 72 -9.73 11.05 -4.25
N ALA A 73 -9.46 11.26 -2.97
CA ALA A 73 -10.43 11.90 -2.08
C ALA A 73 -10.83 13.31 -2.57
N ALA A 74 -9.92 14.03 -3.20
CA ALA A 74 -10.22 15.33 -3.80
C ALA A 74 -11.30 15.25 -4.89
N ASP A 75 -11.33 14.18 -5.67
CA ASP A 75 -12.25 14.00 -6.79
C ASP A 75 -13.68 13.69 -6.32
N ILE A 76 -13.85 13.13 -5.12
CA ILE A 76 -15.16 12.87 -4.51
C ILE A 76 -15.65 14.01 -3.61
N ASN A 77 -14.94 15.12 -3.54
CA ASN A 77 -15.32 16.30 -2.75
C ASN A 77 -16.41 17.17 -3.42
N ASN A 78 -17.06 16.65 -4.45
CA ASN A 78 -18.21 17.25 -5.12
C ASN A 78 -19.24 16.17 -5.48
N ASN A 79 -20.45 16.62 -5.81
CA ASN A 79 -21.57 15.71 -6.11
C ASN A 79 -21.34 14.86 -7.36
N GLU A 80 -20.61 15.34 -8.36
CA GLU A 80 -20.33 14.60 -9.58
C GLU A 80 -19.39 13.41 -9.31
N GLY A 81 -18.29 13.66 -8.61
CA GLY A 81 -17.34 12.61 -8.25
C GLY A 81 -17.96 11.56 -7.33
N LEU A 82 -18.82 12.01 -6.39
CA LEU A 82 -19.54 11.09 -5.53
C LEU A 82 -20.53 10.21 -6.31
N LYS A 83 -21.28 10.78 -7.27
CA LYS A 83 -22.17 10.02 -8.15
C LYS A 83 -21.41 9.01 -9.02
N LYS A 84 -20.21 9.34 -9.49
CA LYS A 84 -19.33 8.40 -10.22
C LYS A 84 -18.95 7.23 -9.32
N LEU A 85 -18.57 7.50 -8.06
CA LEU A 85 -18.25 6.46 -7.09
C LEU A 85 -19.46 5.56 -6.81
N GLU A 86 -20.63 6.14 -6.60
CA GLU A 86 -21.90 5.44 -6.39
C GLU A 86 -22.25 4.55 -7.59
N GLY A 87 -22.23 5.11 -8.79
CA GLY A 87 -22.49 4.36 -10.03
C GLY A 87 -21.55 3.17 -10.20
N GLN A 88 -20.26 3.33 -9.86
CA GLN A 88 -19.31 2.23 -9.89
C GLN A 88 -19.63 1.13 -8.88
N LYS A 89 -20.03 1.49 -7.64
CA LYS A 89 -20.44 0.52 -6.62
C LYS A 89 -21.73 -0.21 -7.03
N MET A 90 -22.72 0.50 -7.58
CA MET A 90 -23.94 -0.10 -8.11
C MET A 90 -23.66 -1.05 -9.29
N PHE A 91 -22.76 -0.67 -10.20
CA PHE A 91 -22.36 -1.51 -11.32
C PHE A 91 -21.74 -2.82 -10.83
N CYS A 92 -20.85 -2.77 -9.85
CA CYS A 92 -20.25 -3.96 -9.25
C CYS A 92 -21.29 -4.85 -8.54
N MET A 93 -22.28 -4.25 -7.88
CA MET A 93 -23.34 -4.97 -7.14
C MET A 93 -24.35 -5.66 -8.08
N ASN A 94 -24.74 -4.95 -9.15
CA ASN A 94 -25.71 -5.46 -10.13
C ASN A 94 -25.06 -6.24 -11.28
N GLY A 95 -23.78 -6.58 -11.15
CA GLY A 95 -22.92 -7.02 -12.24
C GLY A 95 -23.49 -8.17 -13.08
N LEU A 96 -23.29 -8.07 -14.38
CA LEU A 96 -23.59 -9.04 -15.44
C LEU A 96 -22.98 -10.44 -15.21
N PHE A 97 -22.20 -10.64 -14.15
CA PHE A 97 -21.39 -11.83 -13.89
C PHE A 97 -21.72 -12.61 -12.61
N GLY A 98 -22.88 -12.38 -12.01
CA GLY A 98 -23.34 -13.14 -10.82
C GLY A 98 -23.06 -12.43 -9.49
N ASN A 99 -24.00 -12.59 -8.55
CA ASN A 99 -24.15 -11.82 -7.31
C ASN A 99 -23.11 -12.10 -6.20
N ASP A 100 -22.04 -12.85 -6.44
CA ASP A 100 -21.14 -13.32 -5.36
C ASP A 100 -19.76 -12.65 -5.36
N LYS A 101 -19.52 -11.65 -6.22
CA LYS A 101 -18.22 -10.98 -6.27
C LYS A 101 -18.19 -9.74 -5.41
N MET A 102 -17.17 -9.65 -4.55
CA MET A 102 -16.88 -8.46 -3.80
C MET A 102 -16.31 -7.37 -4.73
N SER A 103 -16.78 -6.13 -4.59
CA SER A 103 -16.16 -4.98 -5.24
C SER A 103 -15.04 -4.39 -4.37
N TYR A 104 -14.10 -3.73 -5.02
CA TYR A 104 -12.96 -3.10 -4.35
C TYR A 104 -12.84 -1.66 -4.77
N CYS A 105 -12.88 -0.77 -3.78
CA CYS A 105 -12.71 0.66 -3.98
C CYS A 105 -11.52 1.17 -3.18
N VAL A 106 -10.60 1.89 -3.82
CA VAL A 106 -9.47 2.54 -3.15
C VAL A 106 -9.60 4.04 -3.27
N ILE A 107 -9.82 4.71 -2.14
CA ILE A 107 -9.87 6.17 -2.03
C ILE A 107 -8.52 6.66 -1.53
N GLU A 108 -7.74 7.21 -2.46
CA GLU A 108 -6.37 7.62 -2.19
C GLU A 108 -6.27 9.08 -1.73
N GLU A 109 -5.21 9.36 -0.98
CA GLU A 109 -4.84 10.73 -0.58
C GLU A 109 -5.96 11.47 0.18
N TYR A 110 -6.55 10.80 1.19
CA TYR A 110 -7.54 11.46 2.05
C TYR A 110 -6.86 12.49 2.96
N GLU A 111 -6.60 13.67 2.39
CA GLU A 111 -5.78 14.72 3.00
C GLU A 111 -6.60 15.96 3.41
N GLN A 112 -7.90 15.90 3.30
CA GLN A 112 -8.80 17.02 3.60
C GLN A 112 -10.17 16.54 4.09
N LYS A 113 -10.89 17.41 4.80
CA LYS A 113 -12.31 17.17 5.10
C LYS A 113 -13.13 17.28 3.82
N LEU A 114 -14.09 16.37 3.65
CA LEU A 114 -14.95 16.35 2.48
C LEU A 114 -16.28 17.08 2.75
N THR A 115 -16.69 17.91 1.80
CA THR A 115 -18.04 18.52 1.81
C THR A 115 -19.13 17.47 1.61
N THR A 116 -18.81 16.38 0.90
CA THR A 116 -19.70 15.25 0.60
C THR A 116 -19.73 14.19 1.69
N ILE A 117 -19.19 14.47 2.87
CA ILE A 117 -19.02 13.49 3.96
C ILE A 117 -20.31 12.77 4.34
N SER A 118 -21.44 13.47 4.35
CA SER A 118 -22.74 12.88 4.72
C SER A 118 -23.17 11.80 3.73
N SER A 119 -23.02 12.05 2.44
CA SER A 119 -23.35 11.08 1.39
C SER A 119 -22.35 9.94 1.32
N LEU A 120 -21.05 10.22 1.53
CA LEU A 120 -20.03 9.16 1.59
C LEU A 120 -20.29 8.18 2.73
N LYS A 121 -20.76 8.65 3.91
CA LYS A 121 -21.18 7.78 5.02
C LYS A 121 -22.28 6.82 4.61
N VAL A 122 -23.31 7.33 3.94
CA VAL A 122 -24.42 6.51 3.45
C VAL A 122 -23.90 5.43 2.50
N LEU A 123 -23.09 5.81 1.52
CA LEU A 123 -22.47 4.84 0.61
C LEU A 123 -21.67 3.74 1.34
N LEU A 124 -20.90 4.09 2.37
CA LEU A 124 -20.14 3.10 3.13
C LEU A 124 -21.06 2.16 3.93
N ASP A 125 -22.16 2.67 4.44
CA ASP A 125 -23.12 1.87 5.21
C ASP A 125 -23.97 0.95 4.29
N ASP A 126 -24.38 1.44 3.12
CA ASP A 126 -25.21 0.69 2.16
C ASP A 126 -24.44 -0.44 1.48
N TYR A 127 -23.16 -0.25 1.17
CA TYR A 127 -22.35 -1.24 0.43
C TYR A 127 -21.41 -2.09 1.29
N LYS A 128 -21.49 -2.00 2.63
CA LYS A 128 -20.57 -2.66 3.59
C LYS A 128 -20.40 -4.18 3.45
N ASN A 129 -21.37 -4.87 2.84
CA ASN A 129 -21.36 -6.32 2.71
C ASN A 129 -20.85 -6.82 1.35
N VAL A 130 -20.81 -5.92 0.36
CA VAL A 130 -20.50 -6.24 -1.05
C VAL A 130 -19.29 -5.47 -1.58
N ASP A 131 -18.79 -4.50 -0.80
CA ASP A 131 -17.65 -3.67 -1.18
C ASP A 131 -16.62 -3.59 -0.05
N LEU A 132 -15.36 -3.75 -0.40
CA LEU A 132 -14.24 -3.41 0.47
C LEU A 132 -13.67 -2.06 0.04
N THR A 133 -14.06 -1.01 0.76
CA THR A 133 -13.46 0.32 0.58
C THR A 133 -12.18 0.44 1.40
N ILE A 134 -11.07 0.82 0.75
CA ILE A 134 -9.77 1.06 1.37
C ILE A 134 -9.40 2.53 1.20
N PHE A 135 -9.17 3.21 2.31
CA PHE A 135 -8.70 4.59 2.34
C PHE A 135 -7.20 4.64 2.60
N THR A 136 -6.49 5.55 1.95
CA THR A 136 -5.11 5.88 2.29
C THR A 136 -4.96 7.35 2.64
N SER A 137 -4.20 7.66 3.69
CA SER A 137 -3.92 9.03 4.13
C SER A 137 -2.49 9.15 4.68
N ASN A 138 -1.87 10.31 4.50
CA ASN A 138 -0.62 10.62 5.21
C ASN A 138 -0.91 11.31 6.56
N HIS A 139 -2.12 11.82 6.75
CA HIS A 139 -2.50 12.65 7.90
C HIS A 139 -3.83 12.22 8.52
N ILE A 140 -3.79 11.30 9.47
CA ILE A 140 -5.00 10.79 10.17
C ILE A 140 -5.86 11.90 10.78
N GLN A 141 -5.25 13.00 11.23
CA GLN A 141 -5.93 14.15 11.82
C GLN A 141 -6.82 14.90 10.82
N LYS A 142 -6.53 14.79 9.51
CA LYS A 142 -7.34 15.43 8.46
C LYS A 142 -8.53 14.57 8.03
N VAL A 143 -8.56 13.29 8.40
CA VAL A 143 -9.68 12.39 8.10
C VAL A 143 -10.83 12.65 9.05
N ASP A 144 -12.04 12.74 8.50
CA ASP A 144 -13.25 12.96 9.28
C ASP A 144 -13.47 11.85 10.31
N SER A 145 -13.92 12.25 11.53
CA SER A 145 -14.23 11.31 12.62
C SER A 145 -15.31 10.30 12.21
N ALA A 146 -16.26 10.73 11.38
CA ALA A 146 -17.32 9.89 10.86
C ALA A 146 -16.82 8.77 9.91
N ILE A 147 -15.73 8.97 9.20
CA ILE A 147 -15.07 7.92 8.40
C ILE A 147 -14.25 7.02 9.31
N LYS A 148 -13.46 7.62 10.24
CA LYS A 148 -12.66 6.85 11.20
C LYS A 148 -13.50 5.85 12.01
N SER A 149 -14.70 6.24 12.45
CA SER A 149 -15.60 5.38 13.22
C SER A 149 -16.14 4.18 12.41
N ARG A 150 -16.26 4.31 11.09
CA ARG A 150 -16.73 3.25 10.18
C ARG A 150 -15.63 2.32 9.72
N CYS A 151 -14.39 2.79 9.76
CA CYS A 151 -13.23 2.03 9.27
C CYS A 151 -12.53 1.26 10.39
N ARG A 152 -11.88 0.16 10.01
CA ARG A 152 -10.73 -0.32 10.77
C ARG A 152 -9.54 0.58 10.42
N THR A 153 -9.05 1.29 11.41
CA THR A 153 -7.96 2.26 11.23
C THR A 153 -6.65 1.66 11.70
N ILE A 154 -5.60 1.77 10.89
CA ILE A 154 -4.27 1.29 11.24
C ILE A 154 -3.17 2.20 10.69
N GLU A 155 -2.14 2.41 11.49
CA GLU A 155 -0.91 3.05 11.06
C GLU A 155 -0.03 2.07 10.28
N ILE A 156 0.51 2.54 9.14
CA ILE A 156 1.52 1.82 8.37
C ILE A 156 2.85 2.56 8.53
N PRO A 157 3.67 2.20 9.53
CA PRO A 157 4.97 2.82 9.73
C PRO A 157 5.98 2.31 8.68
N PRO A 158 7.12 2.99 8.51
CA PRO A 158 8.20 2.48 7.68
C PRO A 158 8.77 1.19 8.24
N ALA A 159 9.14 0.25 7.38
CA ALA A 159 9.73 -1.02 7.79
C ALA A 159 11.09 -0.80 8.48
N PRO A 160 11.33 -1.36 9.67
CA PRO A 160 12.63 -1.30 10.31
C PRO A 160 13.72 -1.99 9.44
N PRO A 161 14.97 -1.54 9.53
CA PRO A 161 16.08 -2.10 8.75
C PRO A 161 16.20 -3.62 8.86
N GLU A 162 16.01 -4.18 10.04
CA GLU A 162 16.11 -5.63 10.29
C GLU A 162 15.06 -6.42 9.52
N ARG A 163 13.86 -5.85 9.35
CA ARG A 163 12.79 -6.46 8.54
C ARG A 163 12.98 -6.27 7.04
N PHE A 164 13.64 -5.19 6.63
CA PHE A 164 13.95 -4.96 5.22
C PHE A 164 15.21 -5.72 4.75
N LEU A 165 16.12 -6.04 5.64
CA LEU A 165 17.40 -6.68 5.37
C LEU A 165 17.29 -7.97 4.53
N PRO A 166 16.36 -8.92 4.78
CA PRO A 166 16.22 -10.12 3.96
C PRO A 166 15.93 -9.80 2.49
N LEU A 167 15.07 -8.79 2.23
CA LEU A 167 14.78 -8.33 0.87
C LEU A 167 15.98 -7.67 0.24
N ALA A 168 16.70 -6.83 0.96
CA ALA A 168 17.93 -6.19 0.47
C ALA A 168 19.00 -7.21 0.07
N LEU A 169 19.20 -8.25 0.89
CA LEU A 169 20.10 -9.36 0.57
C LEU A 169 19.66 -10.12 -0.68
N LYS A 170 18.36 -10.41 -0.84
CA LYS A 170 17.80 -11.04 -2.04
C LYS A 170 18.05 -10.19 -3.29
N ILE A 171 17.87 -8.88 -3.20
CA ILE A 171 18.15 -7.94 -4.30
C ILE A 171 19.62 -7.96 -4.69
N LEU A 172 20.54 -7.80 -3.74
CA LEU A 172 21.98 -7.81 -4.01
C LEU A 172 22.46 -9.14 -4.60
N LYS A 173 21.96 -10.26 -4.10
CA LYS A 173 22.24 -11.60 -4.65
C LYS A 173 21.77 -11.70 -6.11
N SER A 174 20.59 -11.21 -6.43
CA SER A 174 20.04 -11.19 -7.81
C SER A 174 20.89 -10.34 -8.75
N GLU A 175 21.49 -9.26 -8.24
CA GLU A 175 22.38 -8.38 -8.99
C GLU A 175 23.86 -8.87 -8.99
N ARG A 176 24.14 -10.05 -8.41
CA ARG A 176 25.48 -10.66 -8.29
C ARG A 176 26.48 -9.78 -7.54
N ILE A 177 26.01 -9.15 -6.46
CA ILE A 177 26.81 -8.31 -5.57
C ILE A 177 26.88 -8.98 -4.20
N CYS A 178 28.11 -9.13 -3.70
CA CYS A 178 28.38 -9.60 -2.35
C CYS A 178 28.73 -8.41 -1.47
N LEU A 179 28.01 -8.25 -0.37
CA LEU A 179 28.28 -7.28 0.68
C LEU A 179 28.12 -7.99 2.03
N ALA A 180 28.95 -7.65 3.01
CA ALA A 180 28.78 -8.15 4.36
C ALA A 180 27.42 -7.72 4.94
N LYS A 181 26.77 -8.63 5.67
CA LYS A 181 25.43 -8.38 6.24
C LYS A 181 25.42 -7.17 7.17
N ASP A 182 26.46 -7.01 7.99
CA ASP A 182 26.56 -5.92 8.95
C ASP A 182 26.71 -4.56 8.23
N THR A 183 27.56 -4.51 7.21
CA THR A 183 27.71 -3.29 6.36
C THR A 183 26.39 -2.90 5.68
N LEU A 184 25.64 -3.89 5.17
CA LEU A 184 24.34 -3.65 4.58
C LEU A 184 23.34 -3.14 5.62
N LEU A 185 23.33 -3.74 6.81
CA LEU A 185 22.44 -3.31 7.89
C LEU A 185 22.77 -1.89 8.36
N ASP A 186 24.06 -1.53 8.47
CA ASP A 186 24.48 -0.16 8.82
C ASP A 186 24.00 0.86 7.78
N MET A 187 24.10 0.54 6.49
CA MET A 187 23.56 1.39 5.42
C MET A 187 22.04 1.55 5.52
N LEU A 188 21.32 0.47 5.78
CA LEU A 188 19.86 0.51 5.97
C LEU A 188 19.48 1.33 7.22
N ASN A 189 20.23 1.17 8.32
CA ASN A 189 20.02 1.95 9.55
C ASN A 189 20.21 3.46 9.30
N ALA A 190 21.28 3.84 8.61
CA ALA A 190 21.55 5.23 8.24
C ALA A 190 20.41 5.81 7.40
N THR A 191 19.97 5.06 6.38
CA THR A 191 18.83 5.44 5.51
C THR A 191 17.53 5.59 6.30
N TYR A 192 17.23 4.63 7.18
CA TYR A 192 16.03 4.66 8.02
C TYR A 192 16.02 5.87 8.95
N ASN A 193 17.13 6.15 9.62
CA ASN A 193 17.23 7.26 10.57
C ASN A 193 17.06 8.61 9.89
N GLN A 194 17.56 8.74 8.66
CA GLN A 194 17.49 9.98 7.90
C GLN A 194 16.10 10.22 7.27
N TYR A 195 15.47 9.20 6.69
CA TYR A 195 14.31 9.41 5.81
C TYR A 195 12.99 8.88 6.37
N LYS A 196 13.00 7.73 7.08
CA LYS A 196 11.76 7.04 7.52
C LYS A 196 10.80 6.76 6.34
N ASP A 197 11.35 6.37 5.18
CA ASP A 197 10.65 6.11 3.92
C ASP A 197 11.24 4.85 3.26
N ASN A 198 10.41 3.83 3.00
CA ASN A 198 10.88 2.55 2.45
C ASN A 198 11.44 2.68 1.03
N ARG A 199 11.02 3.68 0.24
CA ARG A 199 11.55 3.93 -1.11
C ARG A 199 13.04 4.30 -1.06
N LYS A 200 13.48 4.94 0.03
CA LYS A 200 14.88 5.32 0.21
C LYS A 200 15.81 4.12 0.39
N TYR A 201 15.31 3.00 0.86
CA TYR A 201 16.08 1.76 0.84
C TYR A 201 16.39 1.30 -0.59
N TYR A 202 15.40 1.38 -1.49
CA TYR A 202 15.60 1.01 -2.90
C TYR A 202 16.55 1.98 -3.59
N GLU A 203 16.47 3.29 -3.32
CA GLU A 203 17.41 4.28 -3.83
C GLU A 203 18.84 3.98 -3.35
N ALA A 204 19.04 3.74 -2.05
CA ALA A 204 20.35 3.38 -1.51
C ALA A 204 20.91 2.08 -2.11
N LEU A 205 20.06 1.08 -2.36
CA LEU A 205 20.44 -0.15 -3.06
C LEU A 205 20.80 0.11 -4.52
N ASN A 206 20.08 1.00 -5.23
CA ASN A 206 20.42 1.42 -6.59
C ASN A 206 21.82 2.00 -6.67
N ASP A 207 22.14 2.93 -5.77
CA ASP A 207 23.44 3.59 -5.74
C ASP A 207 24.57 2.59 -5.48
N LEU A 208 24.36 1.68 -4.53
CA LEU A 208 25.31 0.62 -4.22
C LEU A 208 25.52 -0.32 -5.42
N ILE A 209 24.44 -0.73 -6.08
CA ILE A 209 24.49 -1.61 -7.27
C ILE A 209 25.24 -0.90 -8.40
N PHE A 210 24.96 0.37 -8.61
CA PHE A 210 25.61 1.18 -9.65
C PHE A 210 27.12 1.29 -9.40
N GLN A 211 27.52 1.65 -8.18
CA GLN A 211 28.95 1.77 -7.80
C GLN A 211 29.70 0.42 -7.96
N ALA A 212 29.07 -0.68 -7.52
CA ALA A 212 29.68 -2.00 -7.65
C ALA A 212 29.89 -2.43 -9.11
N LYS A 213 28.94 -2.07 -10.00
CA LYS A 213 29.05 -2.36 -11.44
C LYS A 213 30.10 -1.47 -12.14
N LEU A 214 30.27 -0.24 -11.72
CA LEU A 214 31.36 0.63 -12.24
C LEU A 214 32.74 0.04 -11.90
N LYS A 215 32.97 -0.31 -10.62
CA LYS A 215 34.27 -0.88 -10.18
C LYS A 215 34.58 -2.21 -10.88
N LYS A 216 33.59 -3.01 -11.28
CA LYS A 216 33.82 -4.22 -12.07
C LYS A 216 34.25 -3.91 -13.51
N LYS A 217 33.71 -2.86 -14.15
CA LYS A 217 34.08 -2.45 -15.50
C LYS A 217 35.49 -1.86 -15.59
N GLU A 218 35.95 -1.20 -14.53
CA GLU A 218 37.30 -0.63 -14.45
C GLU A 218 38.39 -1.70 -14.26
N LYS A 219 38.01 -2.93 -13.84
CA LYS A 219 38.90 -4.05 -13.60
C LYS A 219 38.89 -5.09 -14.74
N SER A 220 38.06 -4.91 -15.74
CA SER A 220 37.95 -5.76 -16.94
C SER A 220 38.60 -5.11 -18.13
#